data_3ba59261d4c92d756fe449f114ca4e35
#
_entry.id   3ba59261d4c92d756fe449f114ca4e35
#
_cell.length_a   1.000
_cell.length_b   1.000
_cell.length_c   1.000
_cell.angle_alpha   90.00
_cell.angle_beta   90.00
_cell.angle_gamma   90.00
#
_symmetry.space_group_name_H-M   'P 1'
#
loop_
_entity.id
_entity.type
_entity.pdbx_description
1 polymer ?
#
loop_
_entity_poly.entity_id
_entity_poly.type
_entity_poly.pdbx_seq_one_letter_code
_entity_poly.pdbx_strand_id
1 'polypeptide(L)'
;DINLRLINSINEIDIADYSVASGLFNMKQSVPNNEWQAYITECLVQINKKSEKGFSFNMLTSYADKKLMRPDLYYGDPLFYFDFCKKNFSNNISLLHDYGLYDFTILVRR
;
A
#
# COMPACT_ATOMS: atom_id res chain seq x y z
N ASP A 1 -21.64 -11.95 8.23
CA ASP A 1 -20.51 -12.45 7.43
C ASP A 1 -19.57 -11.34 7.04
N ILE A 2 -18.29 -11.64 7.05
CA ILE A 2 -17.24 -10.71 6.64
C ILE A 2 -16.77 -11.10 5.25
N ASN A 3 -16.76 -10.15 4.34
CA ASN A 3 -16.22 -10.35 3.00
C ASN A 3 -14.81 -9.77 2.94
N LEU A 4 -13.80 -10.66 2.93
CA LEU A 4 -12.39 -10.31 2.82
C LEU A 4 -11.92 -10.55 1.40
N ARG A 5 -11.26 -9.55 0.83
CA ARG A 5 -10.70 -9.64 -0.51
C ARG A 5 -9.19 -9.52 -0.49
N LEU A 6 -8.53 -10.44 -1.19
CA LEU A 6 -7.11 -10.34 -1.49
C LEU A 6 -6.96 -9.75 -2.90
N ILE A 7 -6.29 -8.61 -3.00
CA ILE A 7 -6.14 -7.88 -4.26
C ILE A 7 -4.81 -8.27 -4.91
N ASN A 8 -4.89 -8.83 -6.12
CA ASN A 8 -3.73 -9.15 -6.94
C ASN A 8 -3.53 -8.15 -8.08
N SER A 9 -4.59 -7.45 -8.45
CA SER A 9 -4.56 -6.44 -9.51
C SER A 9 -5.63 -5.39 -9.21
N ILE A 10 -5.32 -4.12 -9.50
CA ILE A 10 -6.26 -3.02 -9.28
C ILE A 10 -7.51 -3.19 -10.16
N ASN A 11 -7.40 -3.87 -11.29
CA ASN A 11 -8.52 -4.09 -12.18
C ASN A 11 -9.53 -5.13 -11.67
N GLU A 12 -9.18 -5.86 -10.63
CA GLU A 12 -10.03 -6.89 -10.03
C GLU A 12 -10.79 -6.38 -8.80
N ILE A 13 -10.71 -5.09 -8.51
CA ILE A 13 -11.34 -4.54 -7.31
C ILE A 13 -12.84 -4.52 -7.46
N ASP A 14 -13.49 -5.11 -6.48
CA ASP A 14 -14.94 -5.12 -6.30
C ASP A 14 -15.24 -4.74 -4.85
N ILE A 15 -16.51 -4.50 -4.51
CA ILE A 15 -16.86 -4.10 -3.15
C ILE A 15 -16.65 -5.27 -2.19
N ALA A 16 -15.98 -5.01 -1.07
CA ALA A 16 -15.74 -5.98 0.00
C ALA A 16 -15.74 -5.28 1.35
N ASP A 17 -15.87 -6.04 2.44
CA ASP A 17 -15.73 -5.47 3.78
C ASP A 17 -14.29 -5.06 4.04
N TYR A 18 -13.35 -5.95 3.75
CA TYR A 18 -11.92 -5.71 3.90
C TYR A 18 -11.17 -6.14 2.64
N SER A 19 -10.11 -5.41 2.32
CA SER A 19 -9.22 -5.73 1.20
C SER A 19 -7.79 -5.84 1.69
N VAL A 20 -7.03 -6.75 1.08
CA VAL A 20 -5.60 -6.92 1.37
C VAL A 20 -4.85 -6.86 0.06
N ALA A 21 -3.92 -5.91 -0.06
CA ALA A 21 -3.06 -5.75 -1.22
C ALA A 21 -1.62 -6.02 -0.80
N SER A 22 -1.12 -7.22 -1.09
CA SER A 22 0.22 -7.65 -0.71
C SER A 22 1.15 -7.64 -1.92
N GLY A 23 2.23 -6.86 -1.85
CA GLY A 23 3.23 -6.78 -2.90
C GLY A 23 2.76 -6.16 -4.20
N LEU A 24 1.59 -5.53 -4.22
CA LEU A 24 0.96 -5.01 -5.44
C LEU A 24 1.77 -3.90 -6.10
N PHE A 25 2.51 -3.13 -5.31
CA PHE A 25 3.15 -1.89 -5.77
C PHE A 25 4.67 -1.99 -5.92
N ASN A 26 5.25 -3.18 -5.76
CA ASN A 26 6.71 -3.32 -5.68
C ASN A 26 7.43 -3.22 -7.02
N MET A 27 6.79 -3.61 -8.12
CA MET A 27 7.42 -3.69 -9.44
C MET A 27 7.06 -2.47 -10.27
N LYS A 28 7.92 -1.46 -10.28
CA LYS A 28 7.69 -0.25 -11.09
C LYS A 28 8.38 -0.28 -12.43
N GLN A 29 9.32 -1.20 -12.63
CA GLN A 29 10.13 -1.30 -13.84
C GLN A 29 10.85 0.02 -14.12
N SER A 30 10.68 0.63 -15.28
CA SER A 30 11.34 1.87 -15.66
C SER A 30 10.52 3.13 -15.35
N VAL A 31 9.36 3.00 -14.71
CA VAL A 31 8.53 4.17 -14.36
C VAL A 31 9.25 5.00 -13.30
N PRO A 32 9.36 6.33 -13.48
CA PRO A 32 9.97 7.19 -12.45
C PRO A 32 9.22 7.13 -11.12
N ASN A 33 9.97 7.31 -10.02
CA ASN A 33 9.40 7.18 -8.67
C ASN A 33 8.21 8.11 -8.43
N ASN A 34 8.28 9.36 -8.89
CA ASN A 34 7.18 10.32 -8.67
C ASN A 34 5.91 9.92 -9.43
N GLU A 35 6.05 9.38 -10.63
CA GLU A 35 4.90 8.90 -11.40
C GLU A 35 4.32 7.63 -10.79
N TRP A 36 5.17 6.74 -10.31
CA TRP A 36 4.74 5.51 -9.65
C TRP A 36 4.02 5.82 -8.33
N GLN A 37 4.52 6.79 -7.57
CA GLN A 37 3.86 7.24 -6.34
C GLN A 37 2.47 7.80 -6.62
N ALA A 38 2.32 8.60 -7.68
CA ALA A 38 1.02 9.12 -8.08
C ALA A 38 0.05 7.99 -8.46
N TYR A 39 0.54 6.98 -9.17
CA TYR A 39 -0.24 5.79 -9.49
C TYR A 39 -0.68 5.04 -8.23
N ILE A 40 0.23 4.85 -7.27
CA ILE A 40 -0.09 4.16 -6.01
C ILE A 40 -1.17 4.91 -5.24
N THR A 41 -1.04 6.22 -5.09
CA THR A 41 -2.02 7.01 -4.33
C THR A 41 -3.40 6.93 -4.99
N GLU A 42 -3.47 6.94 -6.31
CA GLU A 42 -4.73 6.76 -7.03
C GLU A 42 -5.31 5.37 -6.78
N CYS A 43 -4.47 4.33 -6.80
CA CYS A 43 -4.91 2.97 -6.48
C CYS A 43 -5.45 2.87 -5.05
N LEU A 44 -4.79 3.51 -4.09
CA LEU A 44 -5.23 3.50 -2.70
C LEU A 44 -6.60 4.16 -2.54
N VAL A 45 -6.85 5.24 -3.28
CA VAL A 45 -8.16 5.89 -3.29
C VAL A 45 -9.23 4.90 -3.78
N GLN A 46 -8.95 4.16 -4.85
CA GLN A 46 -9.90 3.18 -5.37
C GLN A 46 -10.13 2.02 -4.39
N ILE A 47 -9.06 1.51 -3.78
CA ILE A 47 -9.17 0.45 -2.78
C ILE A 47 -10.01 0.93 -1.59
N ASN A 48 -9.79 2.16 -1.14
CA ASN A 48 -10.56 2.73 -0.03
C ASN A 48 -12.05 2.81 -0.35
N LYS A 49 -12.41 3.23 -1.56
CA LYS A 49 -13.81 3.32 -1.99
C LYS A 49 -14.50 1.97 -2.02
N LYS A 50 -13.76 0.90 -2.31
CA LYS A 50 -14.31 -0.44 -2.47
C LYS A 50 -14.23 -1.29 -1.21
N SER A 51 -13.65 -0.77 -0.13
CA SER A 51 -13.43 -1.51 1.12
C SER A 51 -14.27 -0.86 2.22
N GLU A 52 -15.40 -1.48 2.56
CA GLU A 52 -16.39 -0.83 3.43
C GLU A 52 -15.90 -0.63 4.86
N LYS A 53 -15.12 -1.57 5.41
CA LYS A 53 -14.64 -1.51 6.79
C LYS A 53 -13.17 -1.20 6.92
N GLY A 54 -12.39 -1.44 5.88
CA GLY A 54 -10.96 -1.15 5.89
C GLY A 54 -10.17 -1.95 4.88
N PHE A 55 -8.87 -1.70 4.87
CA PHE A 55 -7.96 -2.42 4.00
C PHE A 55 -6.55 -2.37 4.57
N SER A 56 -5.69 -3.23 4.04
CA SER A 56 -4.27 -3.19 4.33
C SER A 56 -3.47 -3.31 3.04
N PHE A 57 -2.27 -2.77 3.06
CA PHE A 57 -1.34 -2.93 1.97
C PHE A 57 0.07 -2.94 2.52
N ASN A 58 0.98 -3.57 1.77
CA ASN A 58 2.39 -3.50 2.09
C ASN A 58 3.18 -3.10 0.85
N MET A 59 4.40 -2.64 1.07
CA MET A 59 5.36 -2.35 0.01
C MET A 59 6.76 -2.33 0.58
N LEU A 60 7.74 -2.42 -0.31
CA LEU A 60 9.14 -2.32 0.09
C LEU A 60 9.40 -0.95 0.70
N THR A 61 10.24 -0.89 1.72
CA THR A 61 10.50 0.31 2.50
C THR A 61 11.73 1.07 2.00
N SER A 62 11.67 2.40 2.03
CA SER A 62 12.82 3.25 1.77
C SER A 62 13.94 3.11 2.80
N TYR A 63 13.65 2.46 3.93
CA TYR A 63 14.63 2.14 4.97
C TYR A 63 15.44 0.88 4.68
N ALA A 64 15.19 0.22 3.55
CA ALA A 64 15.97 -0.95 3.14
C ALA A 64 17.43 -0.57 2.85
N ASP A 65 18.33 -1.55 2.95
CA ASP A 65 19.75 -1.34 2.66
C ASP A 65 19.93 -0.90 1.20
N LYS A 66 20.47 0.28 1.00
CA LYS A 66 20.66 0.87 -0.34
C LYS A 66 21.50 0.00 -1.25
N LYS A 67 22.44 -0.76 -0.70
CA LYS A 67 23.29 -1.68 -1.48
C LYS A 67 22.52 -2.82 -2.10
N LEU A 68 21.37 -3.17 -1.54
CA LEU A 68 20.54 -4.26 -2.01
C LEU A 68 19.35 -3.79 -2.83
N MET A 69 19.17 -2.48 -2.98
CA MET A 69 18.07 -1.92 -3.76
C MET A 69 18.27 -2.15 -5.26
N ARG A 70 17.16 -2.50 -5.92
CA ARG A 70 17.12 -2.72 -7.36
C ARG A 70 16.41 -1.56 -8.03
N PRO A 71 16.91 -1.08 -9.20
CA PRO A 71 16.29 0.07 -9.87
C PRO A 71 14.90 -0.21 -10.46
N ASP A 72 14.55 -1.49 -10.65
CA ASP A 72 13.24 -1.88 -11.18
C ASP A 72 12.16 -2.00 -10.09
N LEU A 73 12.55 -1.86 -8.82
CA LEU A 73 11.63 -1.94 -7.69
C LEU A 73 11.35 -0.58 -7.08
N TYR A 74 10.18 -0.45 -6.51
CA TYR A 74 9.78 0.77 -5.80
C TYR A 74 9.93 0.58 -4.29
N TYR A 75 10.59 1.53 -3.65
CA TYR A 75 10.80 1.55 -2.19
C TYR A 75 10.07 2.77 -1.63
N GLY A 76 8.93 2.53 -1.02
CA GLY A 76 8.07 3.60 -0.52
C GLY A 76 8.56 4.18 0.80
N ASP A 77 8.27 5.46 1.00
CA ASP A 77 8.48 6.12 2.29
C ASP A 77 7.30 5.83 3.21
N PRO A 78 7.49 5.04 4.28
CA PRO A 78 6.39 4.69 5.18
C PRO A 78 5.71 5.91 5.78
N LEU A 79 6.44 6.97 6.05
CA LEU A 79 5.89 8.18 6.66
C LEU A 79 4.98 8.92 5.69
N PHE A 80 5.36 8.95 4.40
CA PHE A 80 4.50 9.54 3.37
C PHE A 80 3.16 8.82 3.30
N TYR A 81 3.18 7.49 3.22
CA TYR A 81 1.95 6.71 3.07
C TYR A 81 1.11 6.69 4.34
N PHE A 82 1.75 6.70 5.50
CA PHE A 82 1.02 6.85 6.76
C PHE A 82 0.26 8.17 6.79
N ASP A 83 0.95 9.26 6.48
CA ASP A 83 0.36 10.60 6.47
C ASP A 83 -0.76 10.71 5.43
N PHE A 84 -0.51 10.20 4.22
CA PHE A 84 -1.49 10.21 3.15
C PHE A 84 -2.78 9.51 3.55
N CYS A 85 -2.67 8.31 4.12
CA CYS A 85 -3.84 7.54 4.54
C CYS A 85 -4.58 8.22 5.68
N LYS A 86 -3.84 8.78 6.64
CA LYS A 86 -4.44 9.44 7.78
C LYS A 86 -5.19 10.71 7.39
N LYS A 87 -4.67 11.46 6.43
CA LYS A 87 -5.31 12.70 5.94
C LYS A 87 -6.49 12.45 5.02
N ASN A 88 -6.47 11.34 4.27
CA ASN A 88 -7.42 11.13 3.19
C ASN A 88 -8.46 10.05 3.47
N PHE A 89 -8.18 9.08 4.34
CA PHE A 89 -9.05 7.91 4.49
C PHE A 89 -9.67 7.77 5.88
N SER A 90 -8.87 7.79 6.93
CA SER A 90 -9.35 7.49 8.28
C SER A 90 -8.35 7.97 9.33
N ASN A 91 -8.85 8.24 10.53
CA ASN A 91 -7.97 8.50 11.67
C ASN A 91 -7.37 7.22 12.25
N ASN A 92 -7.91 6.06 11.89
CA ASN A 92 -7.50 4.78 12.45
C ASN A 92 -6.51 4.09 11.53
N ILE A 93 -5.27 4.56 11.55
CA ILE A 93 -4.19 4.06 10.70
C ILE A 93 -3.11 3.44 11.59
N SER A 94 -2.69 2.23 11.25
CA SER A 94 -1.54 1.57 11.88
C SER A 94 -0.43 1.38 10.86
N LEU A 95 0.78 1.74 11.26
CA LEU A 95 1.99 1.50 10.46
C LEU A 95 2.82 0.44 11.18
N LEU A 96 3.04 -0.69 10.50
CA LEU A 96 3.84 -1.80 11.02
C LEU A 96 5.17 -1.86 10.28
N HIS A 97 6.25 -1.62 10.99
CA HIS A 97 7.61 -1.59 10.42
C HIS A 97 8.60 -2.14 11.46
N ASP A 98 8.19 -3.18 12.20
CA ASP A 98 8.94 -3.73 13.32
C ASP A 98 9.34 -5.19 13.12
N TYR A 99 9.26 -5.67 11.88
CA TYR A 99 9.64 -7.05 11.55
C TYR A 99 10.86 -7.03 10.61
N GLY A 100 11.55 -8.17 10.54
CA GLY A 100 12.86 -8.28 9.90
C GLY A 100 12.85 -8.34 8.37
N LEU A 101 11.77 -7.95 7.72
CA LEU A 101 11.68 -7.90 6.27
C LEU A 101 11.91 -6.48 5.75
N TYR A 102 12.20 -6.36 4.46
CA TYR A 102 12.46 -5.05 3.84
C TYR A 102 11.18 -4.37 3.37
N ASP A 103 10.06 -4.60 4.05
CA ASP A 103 8.79 -3.95 3.72
C ASP A 103 8.10 -3.43 4.98
N PHE A 104 7.05 -2.64 4.77
CA PHE A 104 6.17 -2.16 5.83
C PHE A 104 4.73 -2.41 5.44
N THR A 105 3.86 -2.42 6.44
CA THR A 105 2.42 -2.64 6.24
C THR A 105 1.64 -1.47 6.83
N ILE A 106 0.63 -1.02 6.13
CA ILE A 106 -0.31 -0.04 6.65
C ILE A 106 -1.70 -0.68 6.72
N LEU A 107 -2.34 -0.51 7.88
CA LEU A 107 -3.71 -0.94 8.12
C LEU A 107 -4.59 0.30 8.21
N VAL A 108 -5.64 0.32 7.38
CA VAL A 108 -6.65 1.40 7.39
C VAL A 108 -7.94 0.80 7.90
N ARG A 109 -8.50 1.35 8.97
CA ARG A 109 -9.79 0.89 9.53
C ARG A 109 -10.74 2.08 9.64
N ARG A 110 -11.95 1.84 9.30
CA ARG A 110 -13.00 2.86 9.44
C ARG A 110 -13.60 2.88 10.84
#